data_ea8a0c208701e2d0ebbfb64280660256
#
_entry.id   ea8a0c208701e2d0ebbfb64280660256
#
_cell.length_a   1.000
_cell.length_b   1.000
_cell.length_c   1.000
_cell.angle_alpha   90.00
_cell.angle_beta   90.00
_cell.angle_gamma   90.00
#
_symmetry.space_group_name_H-M   'P 1'
#
loop_
_entity.id
_entity.type
_entity.pdbx_description
1 polymer ?
#
loop_
_entity_poly.entity_id
_entity_poly.type
_entity_poly.pdbx_seq_one_letter_code
_entity_poly.pdbx_strand_id
1 'polypeptide(L)'
;QTGLFARDHWQQQADAALQLFQAVGQPACLLMIDVDHFKQVNDTYGHTAGDDAIRAVGQLIRDCIRDEDCAGRYGGDEFAVLCQNTGQPGALGIAERIRAELLTLRLPHHPNVRLSSSIGVAAAATEFSNLQAWMQAADAALYSAKHQGRNQVASHPTAPYAAAQVHPA
;
A
#
# COMPACT_ATOMS: atom_id res chain seq x y z
N GLN A 1 0.15 10.63 16.83
CA GLN A 1 1.05 10.51 15.68
C GLN A 1 1.14 9.05 15.26
N THR A 2 0.92 8.75 13.97
CA THR A 2 0.99 7.39 13.42
C THR A 2 2.42 6.92 13.18
N GLY A 3 3.41 7.83 13.29
CA GLY A 3 4.79 7.57 12.89
C GLY A 3 4.99 7.43 11.38
N LEU A 4 3.97 7.77 10.61
CA LEU A 4 4.01 7.78 9.16
C LEU A 4 4.41 9.17 8.65
N PHE A 5 4.94 9.19 7.42
CA PHE A 5 5.27 10.45 6.79
C PHE A 5 4.01 11.21 6.35
N ALA A 6 4.12 12.53 6.29
CA ALA A 6 3.10 13.36 5.66
C ALA A 6 3.00 13.02 4.17
N ARG A 7 1.81 13.24 3.61
CA ARG A 7 1.51 12.94 2.20
C ARG A 7 2.54 13.52 1.24
N ASP A 8 2.93 14.78 1.42
CA ASP A 8 3.87 15.45 0.51
C ASP A 8 5.26 14.79 0.55
N HIS A 9 5.73 14.43 1.72
CA HIS A 9 7.01 13.75 1.86
C HIS A 9 6.99 12.38 1.20
N TRP A 10 5.92 11.62 1.40
CA TRP A 10 5.73 10.31 0.76
C TRP A 10 5.73 10.46 -0.76
N GLN A 11 5.02 11.47 -1.30
CA GLN A 11 4.98 11.72 -2.74
C GLN A 11 6.36 12.05 -3.31
N GLN A 12 7.16 12.83 -2.59
CA GLN A 12 8.53 13.14 -3.01
C GLN A 12 9.39 11.87 -3.08
N GLN A 13 9.28 11.00 -2.10
CA GLN A 13 10.01 9.74 -2.07
C GLN A 13 9.58 8.81 -3.22
N ALA A 14 8.28 8.71 -3.46
CA ALA A 14 7.74 7.89 -4.54
C ALA A 14 8.15 8.42 -5.92
N ASP A 15 8.13 9.75 -6.11
CA ASP A 15 8.58 10.35 -7.36
C ASP A 15 10.07 10.07 -7.61
N ALA A 16 10.89 10.21 -6.59
CA ALA A 16 12.33 9.90 -6.68
C ALA A 16 12.55 8.41 -7.03
N ALA A 17 11.77 7.51 -6.47
CA ALA A 17 11.86 6.08 -6.78
C ALA A 17 11.49 5.78 -8.24
N LEU A 18 10.46 6.44 -8.77
CA LEU A 18 10.08 6.31 -10.17
C LEU A 18 11.20 6.82 -11.09
N GLN A 19 11.79 7.98 -10.77
CA GLN A 19 12.90 8.53 -11.54
C GLN A 19 14.12 7.59 -11.53
N LEU A 20 14.40 6.98 -10.40
CA LEU A 20 15.49 6.01 -10.28
C LEU A 20 15.22 4.76 -11.11
N PHE A 21 13.98 4.29 -11.13
CA PHE A 21 13.57 3.21 -12.02
C PHE A 21 13.78 3.59 -13.50
N GLN A 22 13.36 4.78 -13.89
CA GLN A 22 13.52 5.27 -15.26
C GLN A 22 14.99 5.43 -15.66
N ALA A 23 15.84 5.83 -14.71
CA ALA A 23 17.25 6.08 -14.99
C ALA A 23 18.10 4.80 -15.05
N VAL A 24 17.90 3.88 -14.10
CA VAL A 24 18.77 2.71 -13.92
C VAL A 24 18.02 1.39 -13.75
N GLY A 25 16.70 1.37 -13.86
CA GLY A 25 15.90 0.15 -13.75
C GLY A 25 15.77 -0.40 -12.34
N GLN A 26 16.06 0.39 -11.31
CA GLN A 26 15.91 -0.08 -9.93
C GLN A 26 14.43 -0.30 -9.62
N PRO A 27 14.01 -1.54 -9.27
CA PRO A 27 12.59 -1.82 -9.04
C PRO A 27 12.06 -1.09 -7.81
N ALA A 28 10.79 -0.72 -7.87
CA ALA A 28 10.04 -0.19 -6.76
C ALA A 28 8.57 -0.52 -6.95
N CYS A 29 7.81 -0.60 -5.85
CA CYS A 29 6.37 -0.86 -5.90
C CYS A 29 5.62 0.11 -5.01
N LEU A 30 4.41 0.46 -5.41
CA LEU A 30 3.44 1.18 -4.59
C LEU A 30 2.38 0.22 -4.07
N LEU A 31 2.04 0.38 -2.79
CA LEU A 31 0.85 -0.21 -2.19
C LEU A 31 -0.10 0.91 -1.82
N MET A 32 -1.35 0.82 -2.29
CA MET A 32 -2.43 1.66 -1.81
C MET A 32 -3.33 0.81 -0.94
N ILE A 33 -3.54 1.24 0.31
CA ILE A 33 -4.20 0.46 1.35
C ILE A 33 -5.41 1.22 1.84
N ASP A 34 -6.55 0.54 1.92
CA ASP A 34 -7.77 1.10 2.48
C ASP A 34 -8.31 0.17 3.56
N VAL A 35 -8.68 0.74 4.70
CA VAL A 35 -9.31 -0.01 5.78
C VAL A 35 -10.77 -0.27 5.40
N ASP A 36 -11.14 -1.53 5.27
CA ASP A 36 -12.47 -1.93 4.84
C ASP A 36 -13.53 -1.47 5.84
N HIS A 37 -14.61 -0.87 5.31
CA HIS A 37 -15.77 -0.46 6.12
C HIS A 37 -15.41 0.45 7.32
N PHE A 38 -14.41 1.29 7.17
CA PHE A 38 -13.95 2.14 8.26
C PHE A 38 -15.05 3.09 8.77
N LYS A 39 -15.91 3.58 7.86
CA LYS A 39 -17.06 4.39 8.27
C LYS A 39 -17.96 3.65 9.26
N GLN A 40 -18.17 2.34 9.06
CA GLN A 40 -18.96 1.53 9.98
C GLN A 40 -18.31 1.42 11.36
N VAL A 41 -16.98 1.39 11.44
CA VAL A 41 -16.26 1.42 12.72
C VAL A 41 -16.60 2.70 13.48
N ASN A 42 -16.49 3.86 12.82
CA ASN A 42 -16.87 5.13 13.42
C ASN A 42 -18.33 5.18 13.82
N ASP A 43 -19.25 4.73 12.96
CA ASP A 43 -20.68 4.76 13.22
C ASP A 43 -21.08 3.84 14.36
N THR A 44 -20.43 2.69 14.50
CA THR A 44 -20.77 1.67 15.51
C THR A 44 -20.08 1.92 16.84
N TYR A 45 -18.81 2.29 16.82
CA TYR A 45 -17.96 2.35 18.02
C TYR A 45 -17.53 3.79 18.39
N GLY A 46 -17.86 4.77 17.54
CA GLY A 46 -17.51 6.17 17.76
C GLY A 46 -16.17 6.59 17.15
N HIS A 47 -15.96 7.89 17.02
CA HIS A 47 -14.76 8.47 16.41
C HIS A 47 -13.48 8.17 17.19
N THR A 48 -13.56 8.04 18.51
CA THR A 48 -12.40 7.66 19.34
C THR A 48 -11.90 6.27 18.96
N ALA A 49 -12.80 5.31 18.76
CA ALA A 49 -12.45 3.98 18.29
C ALA A 49 -11.85 4.02 16.88
N GLY A 50 -12.41 4.84 16.00
CA GLY A 50 -11.86 5.05 14.66
C GLY A 50 -10.46 5.63 14.69
N ASP A 51 -10.20 6.63 15.52
CA ASP A 51 -8.87 7.23 15.68
C ASP A 51 -7.86 6.22 16.22
N ASP A 52 -8.24 5.44 17.21
CA ASP A 52 -7.40 4.37 17.75
C ASP A 52 -7.12 3.30 16.70
N ALA A 53 -8.11 2.94 15.89
CA ALA A 53 -7.96 1.99 14.79
C ALA A 53 -6.95 2.50 13.76
N ILE A 54 -7.08 3.74 13.30
CA ILE A 54 -6.16 4.33 12.32
C ILE A 54 -4.73 4.37 12.87
N ARG A 55 -4.57 4.74 14.13
CA ARG A 55 -3.25 4.78 14.77
C ARG A 55 -2.63 3.38 14.83
N ALA A 56 -3.41 2.38 15.20
CA ALA A 56 -2.95 0.99 15.28
C ALA A 56 -2.61 0.43 13.90
N VAL A 57 -3.41 0.74 12.88
CA VAL A 57 -3.13 0.34 11.49
C VAL A 57 -1.84 0.97 11.00
N GLY A 58 -1.64 2.26 11.24
CA GLY A 58 -0.40 2.94 10.88
C GLY A 58 0.84 2.30 11.52
N GLN A 59 0.75 1.95 12.79
CA GLN A 59 1.84 1.25 13.49
C GLN A 59 2.08 -0.14 12.91
N LEU A 60 1.03 -0.89 12.63
CA LEU A 60 1.13 -2.22 12.02
C LEU A 60 1.82 -2.16 10.66
N ILE A 61 1.45 -1.19 9.82
CA ILE A 61 2.08 -1.00 8.51
C ILE A 61 3.59 -0.75 8.69
N ARG A 62 3.97 0.13 9.61
CA ARG A 62 5.39 0.40 9.88
C ARG A 62 6.15 -0.85 10.31
N ASP A 63 5.53 -1.67 11.14
CA ASP A 63 6.15 -2.91 11.64
C ASP A 63 6.30 -3.97 10.54
N CYS A 64 5.49 -3.88 9.48
CA CYS A 64 5.51 -4.82 8.37
C CYS A 64 6.48 -4.45 7.26
N ILE A 65 6.96 -3.20 7.20
CA ILE A 65 7.84 -2.71 6.13
C ILE A 65 9.28 -2.58 6.63
N ARG A 66 10.22 -2.48 5.69
CA ARG A 66 11.64 -2.32 6.01
C ARG A 66 11.97 -0.85 6.28
N ASP A 67 13.15 -0.61 6.87
CA ASP A 67 13.61 0.75 7.19
C ASP A 67 13.75 1.64 5.95
N GLU A 68 14.12 1.05 4.82
CA GLU A 68 14.25 1.78 3.55
C GLU A 68 12.90 2.07 2.88
N ASP A 69 11.83 1.41 3.31
CA ASP A 69 10.50 1.62 2.77
C ASP A 69 9.85 2.85 3.42
N CYS A 70 8.90 3.44 2.73
CA CYS A 70 8.27 4.68 3.15
C CYS A 70 6.75 4.53 3.16
N ALA A 71 6.13 4.79 4.31
CA ALA A 71 4.69 4.76 4.44
C ALA A 71 4.14 6.13 4.80
N GLY A 72 2.98 6.47 4.25
CA GLY A 72 2.28 7.71 4.53
C GLY A 72 0.79 7.48 4.70
N ARG A 73 0.14 8.33 5.50
CA ARG A 73 -1.31 8.39 5.55
C ARG A 73 -1.78 9.29 4.42
N TYR A 74 -2.58 8.73 3.51
CA TYR A 74 -2.98 9.43 2.30
C TYR A 74 -4.35 10.08 2.41
N GLY A 75 -5.24 9.50 3.18
CA GLY A 75 -6.59 10.00 3.46
C GLY A 75 -7.04 9.59 4.84
N GLY A 76 -8.35 9.69 5.12
CA GLY A 76 -8.91 9.35 6.43
C GLY A 76 -8.62 7.92 6.86
N ASP A 77 -8.86 6.99 5.95
CA ASP A 77 -8.68 5.55 6.14
C ASP A 77 -7.76 4.93 5.08
N GLU A 78 -7.01 5.77 4.37
CA GLU A 78 -6.12 5.37 3.28
C GLU A 78 -4.66 5.57 3.65
N PHE A 79 -3.85 4.58 3.30
CA PHE A 79 -2.40 4.58 3.49
C PHE A 79 -1.72 4.24 2.17
N ALA A 80 -0.52 4.79 2.00
CA ALA A 80 0.32 4.50 0.85
C ALA A 80 1.68 4.00 1.34
N VAL A 81 2.20 2.96 0.70
CA VAL A 81 3.53 2.42 0.99
C VAL A 81 4.36 2.42 -0.28
N LEU A 82 5.59 2.92 -0.16
CA LEU A 82 6.61 2.79 -1.18
C LEU A 82 7.58 1.68 -0.75
N CYS A 83 7.63 0.60 -1.52
CA CYS A 83 8.59 -0.47 -1.32
C CYS A 83 9.80 -0.21 -2.23
N GLN A 84 10.93 0.14 -1.64
CA GLN A 84 12.14 0.48 -2.35
C GLN A 84 12.91 -0.77 -2.75
N ASN A 85 13.55 -0.72 -3.91
CA ASN A 85 14.37 -1.81 -4.43
C ASN A 85 13.65 -3.17 -4.34
N THR A 86 12.38 -3.18 -4.70
CA THR A 86 11.49 -4.33 -4.51
C THR A 86 10.63 -4.52 -5.77
N GLY A 87 10.67 -5.71 -6.33
CA GLY A 87 9.81 -6.09 -7.44
C GLY A 87 8.42 -6.53 -6.97
N GLN A 88 7.53 -6.81 -7.92
CA GLN A 88 6.15 -7.15 -7.61
C GLN A 88 5.99 -8.35 -6.67
N PRO A 89 6.72 -9.47 -6.83
CA PRO A 89 6.57 -10.60 -5.91
C PRO A 89 6.89 -10.23 -4.45
N GLY A 90 7.94 -9.46 -4.22
CA GLY A 90 8.30 -8.98 -2.89
C GLY A 90 7.25 -8.05 -2.29
N ALA A 91 6.74 -7.13 -3.11
CA ALA A 91 5.69 -6.20 -2.69
C ALA A 91 4.37 -6.92 -2.37
N LEU A 92 4.00 -7.93 -3.15
CA LEU A 92 2.83 -8.76 -2.86
C LEU A 92 2.97 -9.48 -1.52
N GLY A 93 4.17 -9.96 -1.19
CA GLY A 93 4.45 -10.57 0.11
C GLY A 93 4.27 -9.59 1.28
N ILE A 94 4.75 -8.36 1.12
CA ILE A 94 4.56 -7.30 2.13
C ILE A 94 3.07 -6.96 2.27
N ALA A 95 2.37 -6.79 1.17
CA ALA A 95 0.94 -6.47 1.16
C ALA A 95 0.12 -7.57 1.84
N GLU A 96 0.37 -8.83 1.52
CA GLU A 96 -0.32 -9.96 2.12
C GLU A 96 -0.05 -10.07 3.62
N ARG A 97 1.17 -9.77 4.06
CA ARG A 97 1.49 -9.74 5.49
C ARG A 97 0.72 -8.64 6.21
N ILE A 98 0.65 -7.44 5.63
CA ILE A 98 -0.15 -6.35 6.21
C ILE A 98 -1.62 -6.78 6.32
N ARG A 99 -2.18 -7.32 5.25
CA ARG A 99 -3.57 -7.79 5.22
C ARG A 99 -3.85 -8.85 6.30
N ALA A 100 -3.01 -9.86 6.36
CA ALA A 100 -3.18 -10.97 7.30
C ALA A 100 -3.03 -10.54 8.75
N GLU A 101 -2.02 -9.72 9.05
CA GLU A 101 -1.80 -9.23 10.42
C GLU A 101 -2.90 -8.29 10.88
N LEU A 102 -3.49 -7.51 9.96
CA LEU A 102 -4.61 -6.63 10.29
C LEU A 102 -5.84 -7.41 10.78
N LEU A 103 -6.09 -8.58 10.23
CA LEU A 103 -7.20 -9.44 10.67
C LEU A 103 -7.08 -9.87 12.14
N THR A 104 -5.86 -9.93 12.67
CA THR A 104 -5.61 -10.34 14.05
C THR A 104 -5.38 -9.17 15.00
N LEU A 105 -5.35 -7.95 14.45
CA LEU A 105 -5.14 -6.74 15.25
C LEU A 105 -6.28 -6.58 16.25
N ARG A 106 -5.92 -6.28 17.50
CA ARG A 106 -6.89 -6.02 18.57
C ARG A 106 -6.59 -4.66 19.17
N LEU A 107 -7.65 -3.87 19.37
CA LEU A 107 -7.55 -2.55 20.01
C LEU A 107 -7.80 -2.73 21.51
N PRO A 108 -6.85 -2.35 22.38
CA PRO A 108 -6.97 -2.61 23.83
C PRO A 108 -8.24 -2.05 24.46
N HIS A 109 -8.68 -0.86 24.01
CA HIS A 109 -9.87 -0.20 24.54
C HIS A 109 -11.15 -0.48 23.76
N HIS A 110 -11.04 -1.21 22.67
CA HIS A 110 -12.18 -1.54 21.78
C HIS A 110 -12.06 -2.99 21.31
N PRO A 111 -12.24 -3.96 22.25
CA PRO A 111 -11.92 -5.38 21.98
C PRO A 111 -12.84 -6.02 20.95
N ASN A 112 -13.99 -5.42 20.64
CA ASN A 112 -14.95 -5.96 19.68
C ASN A 112 -14.71 -5.45 18.26
N VAL A 113 -13.84 -4.46 18.07
CA VAL A 113 -13.54 -3.94 16.73
C VAL A 113 -12.71 -4.98 15.96
N ARG A 114 -13.15 -5.29 14.75
CA ARG A 114 -12.46 -6.16 13.81
C ARG A 114 -12.20 -5.39 12.54
N LEU A 115 -10.98 -5.46 12.06
CA LEU A 115 -10.53 -4.70 10.88
C LEU A 115 -10.07 -5.64 9.79
N SER A 116 -10.28 -5.23 8.55
CA SER A 116 -9.65 -5.82 7.39
C SER A 116 -9.21 -4.72 6.44
N SER A 117 -8.40 -5.05 5.46
CA SER A 117 -7.93 -4.10 4.46
C SER A 117 -7.98 -4.68 3.06
N SER A 118 -8.19 -3.79 2.11
CA SER A 118 -8.02 -4.05 0.69
C SER A 118 -6.76 -3.32 0.24
N ILE A 119 -5.94 -3.96 -0.58
CA ILE A 119 -4.64 -3.43 -0.97
C ILE A 119 -4.46 -3.58 -2.48
N GLY A 120 -4.08 -2.49 -3.13
CA GLY A 120 -3.67 -2.48 -4.53
C GLY A 120 -2.17 -2.31 -4.65
N VAL A 121 -1.53 -3.10 -5.50
CA VAL A 121 -0.09 -3.09 -5.73
C VAL A 121 0.21 -2.75 -7.18
N ALA A 122 1.13 -1.83 -7.41
CA ALA A 122 1.63 -1.51 -8.75
C ALA A 122 3.15 -1.38 -8.73
N ALA A 123 3.83 -2.18 -9.53
CA ALA A 123 5.26 -2.06 -9.75
C ALA A 123 5.57 -0.88 -10.66
N ALA A 124 6.68 -0.18 -10.43
CA ALA A 124 7.20 0.80 -11.34
C ALA A 124 7.41 0.15 -12.72
N ALA A 125 7.01 0.85 -13.76
CA ALA A 125 7.06 0.36 -15.14
C ALA A 125 7.34 1.50 -16.11
N THR A 126 7.84 1.16 -17.28
CA THR A 126 8.18 2.15 -18.33
C THR A 126 6.96 2.89 -18.85
N GLU A 127 5.77 2.30 -18.73
CA GLU A 127 4.51 2.94 -19.15
C GLU A 127 4.11 4.12 -18.27
N PHE A 128 4.63 4.22 -17.04
CA PHE A 128 4.29 5.32 -16.13
C PHE A 128 5.23 6.50 -16.37
N SER A 129 4.71 7.53 -17.03
CA SER A 129 5.48 8.74 -17.35
C SER A 129 5.68 9.64 -16.13
N ASN A 130 4.84 9.54 -15.12
CA ASN A 130 4.90 10.34 -13.89
C ASN A 130 4.31 9.58 -12.71
N LEU A 131 4.50 10.13 -11.52
CA LEU A 131 3.99 9.53 -10.29
C LEU A 131 2.47 9.35 -10.30
N GLN A 132 1.74 10.31 -10.85
CA GLN A 132 0.28 10.25 -10.88
C GLN A 132 -0.21 9.02 -11.66
N ALA A 133 0.39 8.72 -12.81
CA ALA A 133 0.05 7.53 -13.59
C ALA A 133 0.34 6.24 -12.82
N TRP A 134 1.46 6.19 -12.12
CA TRP A 134 1.82 5.04 -11.28
C TRP A 134 0.84 4.87 -10.12
N MET A 135 0.50 5.96 -9.43
CA MET A 135 -0.48 5.93 -8.34
C MET A 135 -1.87 5.50 -8.83
N GLN A 136 -2.29 5.96 -10.02
CA GLN A 136 -3.57 5.55 -10.60
C GLN A 136 -3.61 4.04 -10.86
N ALA A 137 -2.51 3.44 -11.26
CA ALA A 137 -2.43 1.99 -11.44
C ALA A 137 -2.62 1.23 -10.12
N ALA A 138 -1.98 1.71 -9.03
CA ALA A 138 -2.17 1.13 -7.71
C ALA A 138 -3.61 1.33 -7.20
N ASP A 139 -4.21 2.49 -7.43
CA ASP A 139 -5.60 2.78 -7.08
C ASP A 139 -6.58 1.89 -7.86
N ALA A 140 -6.33 1.65 -9.13
CA ALA A 140 -7.15 0.75 -9.94
C ALA A 140 -7.09 -0.69 -9.41
N ALA A 141 -5.92 -1.14 -8.98
CA ALA A 141 -5.76 -2.45 -8.34
C ALA A 141 -6.52 -2.50 -7.00
N LEU A 142 -6.43 -1.44 -6.20
CA LEU A 142 -7.19 -1.32 -4.95
C LEU A 142 -8.70 -1.40 -5.21
N TYR A 143 -9.19 -0.70 -6.22
CA TYR A 143 -10.59 -0.75 -6.64
C TYR A 143 -11.00 -2.19 -6.96
N SER A 144 -10.17 -2.93 -7.70
CA SER A 144 -10.42 -4.33 -8.01
C SER A 144 -10.52 -5.18 -6.74
N ALA A 145 -9.60 -5.00 -5.79
CA ALA A 145 -9.63 -5.72 -4.52
C ALA A 145 -10.95 -5.47 -3.76
N LYS A 146 -11.41 -4.22 -3.71
CA LYS A 146 -12.69 -3.86 -3.09
C LYS A 146 -13.88 -4.52 -3.77
N HIS A 147 -13.90 -4.55 -5.10
CA HIS A 147 -15.01 -5.08 -5.90
C HIS A 147 -15.03 -6.61 -5.93
N GLN A 148 -13.91 -7.27 -5.68
CA GLN A 148 -13.82 -8.73 -5.63
C GLN A 148 -14.12 -9.29 -4.24
N GLY A 149 -14.53 -8.47 -3.29
CA GLY A 149 -14.99 -8.92 -1.98
C GLY A 149 -14.25 -8.32 -0.79
N ARG A 150 -13.32 -7.38 -1.00
CA ARG A 150 -12.49 -6.78 0.04
C ARG A 150 -11.57 -7.79 0.73
N ASN A 151 -10.86 -7.38 1.75
CA ASN A 151 -9.95 -8.24 2.53
C ASN A 151 -9.05 -9.07 1.61
N GLN A 152 -8.38 -8.40 0.67
CA GLN A 152 -7.53 -9.07 -0.32
C GLN A 152 -6.56 -8.09 -0.95
N VAL A 153 -5.54 -8.64 -1.56
CA VAL A 153 -4.54 -7.91 -2.34
C VAL A 153 -4.83 -8.13 -3.83
N ALA A 154 -4.82 -7.06 -4.61
CA ALA A 154 -4.84 -7.12 -6.07
C ALA A 154 -3.63 -6.37 -6.62
N SER A 155 -3.12 -6.80 -7.75
CA SER A 155 -1.99 -6.16 -8.41
C SER A 155 -2.37 -5.64 -9.77
N HIS A 156 -1.76 -4.50 -10.13
CA HIS A 156 -1.82 -4.01 -11.50
C HIS A 156 -1.09 -5.00 -12.41
N PRO A 157 -1.67 -5.39 -13.56
CA PRO A 157 -0.98 -6.28 -14.49
C PRO A 157 0.33 -5.66 -14.94
N THR A 158 1.45 -6.35 -14.69
CA THR A 158 2.73 -5.96 -15.26
C THR A 158 2.82 -6.52 -16.66
N ALA A 159 3.32 -5.71 -17.61
CA ALA A 159 3.76 -6.27 -18.88
C ALA A 159 4.79 -7.37 -18.60
N PRO A 160 4.80 -8.47 -19.38
CA PRO A 160 5.84 -9.47 -19.24
C PRO A 160 7.19 -8.78 -19.25
N TYR A 161 8.01 -9.08 -18.25
CA TYR A 161 9.30 -8.42 -18.11
C TYR A 161 10.13 -8.61 -19.38
N ALA A 162 10.58 -7.49 -19.95
CA ALA A 162 11.32 -7.48 -21.21
C ALA A 162 12.65 -8.25 -21.19
N ALA A 163 13.12 -8.73 -20.01
CA ALA A 163 14.28 -9.61 -19.92
C ALA A 163 14.07 -10.92 -20.71
N ALA A 164 12.84 -11.34 -20.92
CA ALA A 164 12.53 -12.47 -21.82
C ALA A 164 12.81 -12.14 -23.29
N GLN A 165 13.08 -10.86 -23.60
CA GLN A 165 13.38 -10.36 -24.93
C GLN A 165 14.86 -10.00 -25.12
N VAL A 166 15.69 -10.24 -24.13
CA VAL A 166 17.14 -10.19 -24.35
C VAL A 166 17.47 -11.41 -25.20
N HIS A 167 17.54 -11.19 -26.50
CA HIS A 167 17.99 -12.23 -27.42
C HIS A 167 19.40 -12.64 -27.00
N PRO A 168 19.65 -13.93 -26.78
CA PRO A 168 21.02 -14.39 -26.69
C PRO A 168 21.69 -14.00 -28.01
N ALA A 169 22.79 -13.32 -27.87
CA ALA A 169 23.62 -12.97 -29.02
C ALA A 169 24.03 -14.23 -29.78
#